data_2587b6012f78730aae4babd7c0e200aa
#
_entry.id   2587b6012f78730aae4babd7c0e200aa
#
_cell.length_a   1.000
_cell.length_b   1.000
_cell.length_c   1.000
_cell.angle_alpha   90.00
_cell.angle_beta   90.00
_cell.angle_gamma   90.00
#
_symmetry.space_group_name_H-M   'P 1'
#
loop_
_entity.id
_entity.type
_entity.pdbx_description
1 polymer ?
#
loop_
_entity_poly.entity_id
_entity_poly.type
_entity_poly.pdbx_seq_one_letter_code
_entity_poly.pdbx_strand_id
1 'polypeptide(L)'
;MLQKIQRFGGALFAPAMLFCISGLMVGISTVATTATIMGDLANYGTPWYMVWSVVLRGAWTVFKQLPLLFAVALPIGLAKKQQARCCMEALAAYLTYCYFMSEIVKLSGNNLGLPYPSADGPATGITVIAGIKTLDTGVVGPLIASGIVVAIHDRFYDAKVPDWLGTFSGSTLVYLISFFAMLALAGISAAVLPVFYQLTATARLAISNVGTLGVGLFVFLERALEPIGLHHLLYMSLYYDNLAVNGGIYAAWTNLMPLIAHSTRPLTELAPWAGFTATGWVKLFGLPAIAAAFYSTARPERKAQLKTILVPAIVASVLCGVTEPLEFLFM
;
A
#
# COMPACT_ATOMS: atom_id res chain seq x y z
N MET A 1 9.68 19.30 -17.85
CA MET A 1 9.39 18.86 -16.47
C MET A 1 7.98 18.30 -16.34
N LEU A 2 6.95 19.04 -16.76
CA LEU A 2 5.54 18.61 -16.70
C LEU A 2 5.25 17.26 -17.36
N GLN A 3 5.79 17.01 -18.55
CA GLN A 3 5.61 15.73 -19.25
C GLN A 3 6.18 14.50 -18.50
N LYS A 4 7.28 14.67 -17.73
CA LYS A 4 7.83 13.59 -16.92
C LYS A 4 6.91 13.28 -15.72
N ILE A 5 6.36 14.33 -15.10
CA ILE A 5 5.39 14.18 -14.00
C ILE A 5 4.11 13.51 -14.51
N GLN A 6 3.61 13.90 -15.70
CA GLN A 6 2.45 13.26 -16.30
C GLN A 6 2.68 11.79 -16.65
N ARG A 7 3.87 11.43 -17.17
CA ARG A 7 4.23 10.04 -17.43
C ARG A 7 4.35 9.23 -16.15
N PHE A 8 4.93 9.81 -15.11
CA PHE A 8 5.02 9.20 -13.80
C PHE A 8 3.62 8.94 -13.21
N GLY A 9 2.73 9.95 -13.18
CA GLY A 9 1.35 9.80 -12.73
C GLY A 9 0.57 8.77 -13.57
N GLY A 10 0.75 8.79 -14.90
CA GLY A 10 0.13 7.80 -15.79
C GLY A 10 0.59 6.36 -15.53
N ALA A 11 1.87 6.16 -15.16
CA ALA A 11 2.38 4.84 -14.79
C ALA A 11 1.75 4.32 -13.50
N LEU A 12 1.51 5.20 -12.52
CA LEU A 12 0.92 4.83 -11.23
C LEU A 12 -0.60 4.56 -11.33
N PHE A 13 -1.26 5.09 -12.37
CA PHE A 13 -2.69 4.93 -12.55
C PHE A 13 -3.11 3.47 -12.80
N ALA A 14 -2.32 2.70 -13.54
CA ALA A 14 -2.67 1.31 -13.88
C ALA A 14 -2.78 0.39 -12.64
N PRO A 15 -1.82 0.35 -11.70
CA PRO A 15 -2.00 -0.35 -10.43
C PRO A 15 -3.18 0.16 -9.62
N ALA A 16 -3.40 1.48 -9.59
CA ALA A 16 -4.52 2.08 -8.84
C ALA A 16 -5.89 1.57 -9.32
N MET A 17 -6.07 1.36 -10.63
CA MET A 17 -7.34 0.82 -11.17
C MET A 17 -7.60 -0.64 -10.73
N LEU A 18 -6.55 -1.43 -10.45
CA LEU A 18 -6.73 -2.80 -9.95
C LEU A 18 -7.29 -2.81 -8.51
N PHE A 19 -7.06 -1.77 -7.73
CA PHE A 19 -7.64 -1.64 -6.39
C PHE A 19 -9.15 -1.57 -6.41
N CYS A 20 -9.77 -0.92 -7.41
CA CYS A 20 -11.22 -0.84 -7.50
C CYS A 20 -11.87 -2.23 -7.51
N ILE A 21 -11.36 -3.12 -8.38
CA ILE A 21 -11.89 -4.49 -8.50
C ILE A 21 -11.56 -5.30 -7.24
N SER A 22 -10.29 -5.27 -6.80
CA SER A 22 -9.88 -6.01 -5.60
C SER A 22 -10.61 -5.54 -4.35
N GLY A 23 -10.77 -4.23 -4.16
CA GLY A 23 -11.51 -3.68 -3.02
C GLY A 23 -12.98 -4.07 -3.03
N LEU A 24 -13.63 -4.02 -4.20
CA LEU A 24 -15.01 -4.48 -4.36
C LEU A 24 -15.13 -5.96 -3.98
N MET A 25 -14.23 -6.81 -4.49
CA MET A 25 -14.24 -8.24 -4.20
C MET A 25 -13.92 -8.54 -2.73
N VAL A 26 -13.00 -7.79 -2.09
CA VAL A 26 -12.74 -7.87 -0.65
C VAL A 26 -14.00 -7.49 0.14
N GLY A 27 -14.66 -6.39 -0.21
CA GLY A 27 -15.88 -5.95 0.47
C GLY A 27 -17.01 -6.97 0.38
N ILE A 28 -17.33 -7.45 -0.83
CA ILE A 28 -18.38 -8.46 -1.04
C ILE A 28 -18.05 -9.76 -0.29
N SER A 29 -16.80 -10.23 -0.38
CA SER A 29 -16.39 -11.48 0.25
C SER A 29 -16.38 -11.36 1.79
N THR A 30 -16.02 -10.19 2.33
CA THR A 30 -16.09 -9.93 3.77
C THR A 30 -17.52 -9.98 4.27
N VAL A 31 -18.46 -9.33 3.58
CA VAL A 31 -19.90 -9.42 3.90
C VAL A 31 -20.36 -10.88 3.86
N ALA A 32 -20.01 -11.61 2.80
CA ALA A 32 -20.42 -13.00 2.59
C ALA A 32 -19.85 -13.98 3.64
N THR A 33 -18.70 -13.66 4.25
CA THR A 33 -18.06 -14.48 5.30
C THR A 33 -18.38 -14.02 6.72
N THR A 34 -19.16 -12.95 6.88
CA THR A 34 -19.49 -12.40 8.20
C THR A 34 -20.79 -12.99 8.74
N ALA A 35 -20.68 -13.81 9.80
CA ALA A 35 -21.82 -14.53 10.38
C ALA A 35 -22.91 -13.59 10.94
N THR A 36 -22.56 -12.39 11.42
CA THR A 36 -23.54 -11.39 11.90
C THR A 36 -24.46 -10.88 10.78
N ILE A 37 -24.05 -11.00 9.51
CA ILE A 37 -24.81 -10.54 8.34
C ILE A 37 -25.51 -11.72 7.65
N MET A 38 -24.76 -12.81 7.41
CA MET A 38 -25.21 -13.96 6.61
C MET A 38 -25.74 -15.14 7.46
N GLY A 39 -25.70 -15.00 8.79
CA GLY A 39 -26.16 -16.06 9.71
C GLY A 39 -25.39 -17.36 9.52
N ASP A 40 -26.13 -18.48 9.59
CA ASP A 40 -25.57 -19.82 9.53
C ASP A 40 -24.83 -20.17 8.22
N LEU A 41 -25.13 -19.47 7.13
CA LEU A 41 -24.41 -19.65 5.87
C LEU A 41 -22.92 -19.31 5.98
N ALA A 42 -22.56 -18.33 6.81
CA ALA A 42 -21.19 -17.90 7.03
C ALA A 42 -20.47 -18.67 8.16
N ASN A 43 -21.05 -19.73 8.69
CA ASN A 43 -20.38 -20.58 9.67
C ASN A 43 -19.20 -21.33 9.04
N TYR A 44 -18.10 -21.43 9.80
CA TYR A 44 -16.90 -22.14 9.37
C TYR A 44 -17.22 -23.58 8.95
N GLY A 45 -16.72 -23.99 7.78
CA GLY A 45 -16.94 -25.33 7.24
C GLY A 45 -18.15 -25.47 6.31
N THR A 46 -19.01 -24.45 6.18
CA THR A 46 -20.05 -24.45 5.16
C THR A 46 -19.46 -24.29 3.74
N PRO A 47 -20.04 -24.90 2.69
CA PRO A 47 -19.60 -24.68 1.30
C PRO A 47 -19.61 -23.21 0.91
N TRP A 48 -20.57 -22.43 1.40
CA TRP A 48 -20.65 -20.98 1.21
C TRP A 48 -19.43 -20.26 1.78
N TYR A 49 -19.11 -20.52 3.06
CA TYR A 49 -17.95 -19.92 3.72
C TYR A 49 -16.64 -20.30 3.02
N MET A 50 -16.48 -21.57 2.63
CA MET A 50 -15.27 -22.04 1.94
C MET A 50 -15.05 -21.30 0.62
N VAL A 51 -16.09 -21.20 -0.24
CA VAL A 51 -15.99 -20.50 -1.53
C VAL A 51 -15.62 -19.03 -1.32
N TRP A 52 -16.36 -18.32 -0.46
CA TRP A 52 -16.12 -16.89 -0.25
C TRP A 52 -14.79 -16.60 0.47
N SER A 53 -14.30 -17.51 1.31
CA SER A 53 -12.97 -17.38 1.92
C SER A 53 -11.85 -17.53 0.87
N VAL A 54 -12.02 -18.42 -0.12
CA VAL A 54 -11.06 -18.54 -1.24
C VAL A 54 -11.08 -17.26 -2.09
N VAL A 55 -12.27 -16.74 -2.41
CA VAL A 55 -12.42 -15.48 -3.16
C VAL A 55 -11.80 -14.32 -2.39
N LEU A 56 -12.05 -14.22 -1.09
CA LEU A 56 -11.46 -13.18 -0.22
C LEU A 56 -9.92 -13.24 -0.24
N ARG A 57 -9.35 -14.43 -0.14
CA ARG A 57 -7.89 -14.61 -0.20
C ARG A 57 -7.31 -14.16 -1.54
N GLY A 58 -7.96 -14.49 -2.65
CA GLY A 58 -7.58 -14.03 -3.99
C GLY A 58 -7.72 -12.52 -4.14
N ALA A 59 -8.80 -11.94 -3.64
CA ALA A 59 -9.05 -10.50 -3.70
C ALA A 59 -7.98 -9.65 -2.96
N TRP A 60 -7.37 -10.18 -1.90
CA TRP A 60 -6.28 -9.52 -1.18
C TRP A 60 -4.96 -9.45 -1.95
N THR A 61 -4.82 -10.11 -3.10
CA THR A 61 -3.55 -10.18 -3.84
C THR A 61 -3.02 -8.80 -4.22
N VAL A 62 -3.87 -7.92 -4.76
CA VAL A 62 -3.45 -6.57 -5.20
C VAL A 62 -2.93 -5.76 -4.02
N PHE A 63 -3.62 -5.79 -2.88
CA PHE A 63 -3.21 -5.06 -1.68
C PHE A 63 -1.90 -5.58 -1.10
N LYS A 64 -1.76 -6.91 -0.99
CA LYS A 64 -0.56 -7.55 -0.42
C LYS A 64 0.67 -7.43 -1.33
N GLN A 65 0.46 -7.40 -2.65
CA GLN A 65 1.54 -7.32 -3.64
C GLN A 65 1.65 -5.93 -4.27
N LEU A 66 1.09 -4.91 -3.61
CA LEU A 66 1.13 -3.53 -4.05
C LEU A 66 2.53 -3.05 -4.43
N PRO A 67 3.58 -3.27 -3.60
CA PRO A 67 4.92 -2.85 -3.93
C PRO A 67 5.42 -3.46 -5.25
N LEU A 68 5.09 -4.73 -5.50
CA LEU A 68 5.48 -5.43 -6.72
C LEU A 68 4.79 -4.85 -7.96
N LEU A 69 3.51 -4.50 -7.85
CA LEU A 69 2.75 -3.88 -8.93
C LEU A 69 3.33 -2.51 -9.32
N PHE A 70 3.72 -1.70 -8.33
CA PHE A 70 4.38 -0.41 -8.59
C PHE A 70 5.78 -0.59 -9.20
N ALA A 71 6.53 -1.62 -8.77
CA ALA A 71 7.82 -1.92 -9.36
C ALA A 71 7.73 -2.22 -10.86
N VAL A 72 6.68 -2.90 -11.31
CA VAL A 72 6.45 -3.23 -12.72
C VAL A 72 5.82 -2.08 -13.49
N ALA A 73 4.93 -1.31 -12.86
CA ALA A 73 4.19 -0.25 -13.54
C ALA A 73 5.07 0.95 -13.93
N LEU A 74 6.04 1.30 -13.09
CA LEU A 74 6.88 2.46 -13.31
C LEU A 74 7.67 2.41 -14.64
N PRO A 75 8.33 1.29 -15.01
CA PRO A 75 9.01 1.16 -16.30
C PRO A 75 8.09 1.33 -17.51
N ILE A 76 6.82 0.94 -17.41
CA ILE A 76 5.86 1.10 -18.53
C ILE A 76 5.72 2.57 -18.93
N GLY A 77 5.69 3.47 -17.94
CA GLY A 77 5.53 4.91 -18.19
C GLY A 77 6.83 5.66 -18.44
N LEU A 78 7.94 5.19 -17.89
CA LEU A 78 9.19 5.96 -17.85
C LEU A 78 10.26 5.46 -18.80
N ALA A 79 10.37 4.14 -19.07
CA ALA A 79 11.39 3.59 -19.95
C ALA A 79 11.21 4.11 -21.38
N LYS A 80 12.33 4.53 -22.01
CA LYS A 80 12.33 5.11 -23.35
C LYS A 80 12.30 4.05 -24.44
N LYS A 81 12.83 2.85 -24.14
CA LYS A 81 12.96 1.75 -25.09
C LYS A 81 12.56 0.44 -24.43
N GLN A 82 12.14 -0.53 -25.23
CA GLN A 82 11.91 -1.92 -24.81
C GLN A 82 11.21 -2.03 -23.43
N GLN A 83 10.12 -1.27 -23.21
CA GLN A 83 9.41 -1.14 -21.93
C GLN A 83 9.09 -2.49 -21.29
N ALA A 84 8.63 -3.48 -22.07
CA ALA A 84 8.34 -4.82 -21.55
C ALA A 84 9.57 -5.52 -20.96
N ARG A 85 10.75 -5.34 -21.57
CA ARG A 85 12.01 -5.87 -21.04
C ARG A 85 12.42 -5.14 -19.77
N CYS A 86 12.30 -3.82 -19.76
CA CYS A 86 12.55 -3.01 -18.58
C CYS A 86 11.62 -3.39 -17.40
N CYS A 87 10.36 -3.73 -17.66
CA CYS A 87 9.44 -4.23 -16.62
C CYS A 87 9.94 -5.54 -16.01
N MET A 88 10.41 -6.47 -16.85
CA MET A 88 10.95 -7.76 -16.38
C MET A 88 12.25 -7.56 -15.57
N GLU A 89 13.13 -6.67 -16.04
CA GLU A 89 14.36 -6.29 -15.36
C GLU A 89 14.06 -5.64 -13.99
N ALA A 90 13.08 -4.73 -13.93
CA ALA A 90 12.65 -4.08 -12.71
C ALA A 90 11.99 -5.06 -11.72
N LEU A 91 11.18 -5.98 -12.21
CA LEU A 91 10.59 -7.05 -11.39
C LEU A 91 11.70 -7.90 -10.75
N ALA A 92 12.65 -8.40 -11.56
CA ALA A 92 13.74 -9.22 -11.08
C ALA A 92 14.65 -8.46 -10.10
N ALA A 93 14.99 -7.21 -10.42
CA ALA A 93 15.82 -6.36 -9.56
C ALA A 93 15.12 -6.03 -8.23
N TYR A 94 13.82 -5.75 -8.24
CA TYR A 94 13.07 -5.48 -7.02
C TYR A 94 12.96 -6.72 -6.13
N LEU A 95 12.72 -7.90 -6.68
CA LEU A 95 12.76 -9.14 -5.92
C LEU A 95 14.16 -9.39 -5.34
N THR A 96 15.22 -9.13 -6.10
CA THR A 96 16.61 -9.21 -5.63
C THR A 96 16.84 -8.25 -4.46
N TYR A 97 16.35 -7.00 -4.55
CA TYR A 97 16.37 -6.05 -3.44
C TYR A 97 15.68 -6.60 -2.18
N CYS A 98 14.48 -7.20 -2.33
CA CYS A 98 13.76 -7.81 -1.20
C CYS A 98 14.54 -8.96 -0.56
N TYR A 99 15.22 -9.81 -1.36
CA TYR A 99 16.07 -10.87 -0.84
C TYR A 99 17.30 -10.32 -0.12
N PHE A 100 17.97 -9.29 -0.65
CA PHE A 100 19.09 -8.64 0.03
C PHE A 100 18.64 -8.04 1.36
N MET A 101 17.52 -7.32 1.37
CA MET A 101 16.94 -6.77 2.60
C MET A 101 16.61 -7.87 3.61
N SER A 102 15.99 -8.95 3.16
CA SER A 102 15.66 -10.11 3.99
C SER A 102 16.91 -10.65 4.68
N GLU A 103 17.99 -10.87 3.93
CA GLU A 103 19.21 -11.44 4.48
C GLU A 103 19.99 -10.45 5.36
N ILE A 104 20.06 -9.18 4.98
CA ILE A 104 20.68 -8.13 5.81
C ILE A 104 19.98 -8.06 7.18
N VAL A 105 18.65 -8.03 7.19
CA VAL A 105 17.88 -7.94 8.43
C VAL A 105 18.00 -9.21 9.26
N LYS A 106 18.04 -10.37 8.63
CA LYS A 106 18.26 -11.65 9.30
C LYS A 106 19.65 -11.74 9.98
N LEU A 107 20.68 -11.24 9.31
CA LEU A 107 22.04 -11.25 9.83
C LEU A 107 22.32 -10.13 10.84
N SER A 108 21.70 -8.97 10.67
CA SER A 108 21.99 -7.74 11.43
C SER A 108 20.79 -7.20 12.22
N GLY A 109 19.63 -7.87 12.18
CA GLY A 109 18.38 -7.35 12.73
C GLY A 109 18.45 -7.02 14.23
N ASN A 110 19.13 -7.82 15.02
CA ASN A 110 19.34 -7.55 16.46
C ASN A 110 20.13 -6.26 16.69
N ASN A 111 21.13 -5.98 15.86
CA ASN A 111 21.93 -4.76 15.93
C ASN A 111 21.18 -3.53 15.44
N LEU A 112 20.19 -3.74 14.56
CA LEU A 112 19.33 -2.70 14.00
C LEU A 112 18.06 -2.45 14.83
N GLY A 113 17.86 -3.20 15.92
CA GLY A 113 16.66 -3.12 16.75
C GLY A 113 15.39 -3.66 16.07
N LEU A 114 15.54 -4.54 15.10
CA LEU A 114 14.44 -5.17 14.35
C LEU A 114 14.20 -6.59 14.87
N PRO A 115 13.00 -6.95 15.32
CA PRO A 115 12.69 -8.27 15.88
C PRO A 115 12.51 -9.35 14.79
N TYR A 116 13.53 -9.59 13.98
CA TYR A 116 13.57 -10.58 12.92
C TYR A 116 14.32 -11.84 13.36
N PRO A 117 13.87 -13.07 13.04
CA PRO A 117 12.71 -13.46 12.24
C PRO A 117 11.44 -13.74 13.05
N SER A 118 11.45 -13.52 14.36
CA SER A 118 10.42 -13.97 15.31
C SER A 118 9.11 -13.19 15.24
N ALA A 119 9.10 -12.02 14.61
CA ALA A 119 7.91 -11.18 14.51
C ALA A 119 7.61 -10.80 13.06
N ASP A 120 6.33 -10.71 12.75
CA ASP A 120 5.77 -10.25 11.47
C ASP A 120 4.70 -9.20 11.73
N GLY A 121 4.60 -8.23 10.86
CA GLY A 121 3.52 -7.26 10.89
C GLY A 121 3.96 -5.81 10.85
N PRO A 122 3.01 -4.90 10.71
CA PRO A 122 3.27 -3.47 10.53
C PRO A 122 4.03 -2.81 11.68
N ALA A 123 3.78 -3.28 12.90
CA ALA A 123 4.42 -2.75 14.11
C ALA A 123 5.92 -3.04 14.16
N THR A 124 6.34 -4.12 13.51
CA THR A 124 7.74 -4.55 13.44
C THR A 124 8.47 -4.00 12.22
N GLY A 125 7.75 -3.35 11.31
CA GLY A 125 8.29 -2.90 10.03
C GLY A 125 8.63 -4.04 9.06
N ILE A 126 8.14 -5.26 9.31
CA ILE A 126 8.37 -6.44 8.46
C ILE A 126 7.11 -6.78 7.68
N THR A 127 7.27 -7.03 6.39
CA THR A 127 6.19 -7.42 5.47
C THR A 127 6.60 -8.62 4.63
N VAL A 128 5.63 -9.24 3.95
CA VAL A 128 5.87 -10.38 3.04
C VAL A 128 5.49 -9.97 1.62
N ILE A 129 6.48 -9.88 0.74
CA ILE A 129 6.32 -9.55 -0.68
C ILE A 129 6.73 -10.76 -1.51
N ALA A 130 5.81 -11.27 -2.34
CA ALA A 130 6.02 -12.48 -3.15
C ALA A 130 6.57 -13.69 -2.34
N GLY A 131 6.18 -13.83 -1.07
CA GLY A 131 6.68 -14.87 -0.17
C GLY A 131 8.02 -14.55 0.50
N ILE A 132 8.65 -13.42 0.18
CA ILE A 132 9.90 -12.96 0.77
C ILE A 132 9.59 -12.10 1.99
N LYS A 133 10.09 -12.48 3.16
CA LYS A 133 10.00 -11.70 4.38
C LYS A 133 11.05 -10.59 4.32
N THR A 134 10.62 -9.33 4.29
CA THR A 134 11.50 -8.17 4.08
C THR A 134 11.02 -6.96 4.89
N LEU A 135 11.83 -5.90 4.97
CA LEU A 135 11.37 -4.64 5.58
C LEU A 135 10.29 -4.00 4.70
N ASP A 136 9.29 -3.44 5.36
CA ASP A 136 8.22 -2.70 4.68
C ASP A 136 8.74 -1.32 4.26
N THR A 137 8.93 -1.15 2.97
CA THR A 137 9.31 0.12 2.36
C THR A 137 8.10 0.86 1.75
N GLY A 138 6.90 0.33 1.99
CA GLY A 138 5.67 0.83 1.37
C GLY A 138 5.78 0.85 -0.16
N VAL A 139 5.26 1.90 -0.77
CA VAL A 139 5.33 2.14 -2.22
C VAL A 139 6.64 2.82 -2.62
N VAL A 140 7.32 3.50 -1.70
CA VAL A 140 8.54 4.28 -1.99
C VAL A 140 9.70 3.38 -2.41
N GLY A 141 9.91 2.27 -1.72
CA GLY A 141 10.99 1.31 -2.04
C GLY A 141 10.93 0.81 -3.47
N PRO A 142 9.82 0.23 -3.94
CA PRO A 142 9.70 -0.23 -5.32
C PRO A 142 9.80 0.90 -6.34
N LEU A 143 9.31 2.11 -6.06
CA LEU A 143 9.46 3.25 -6.97
C LEU A 143 10.92 3.68 -7.11
N ILE A 144 11.68 3.73 -6.02
CA ILE A 144 13.11 4.04 -6.07
C ILE A 144 13.87 2.93 -6.80
N ALA A 145 13.64 1.67 -6.45
CA ALA A 145 14.29 0.52 -7.07
C ALA A 145 14.04 0.50 -8.58
N SER A 146 12.79 0.62 -9.01
CA SER A 146 12.43 0.64 -10.43
C SER A 146 12.92 1.87 -11.15
N GLY A 147 12.92 3.04 -10.49
CA GLY A 147 13.50 4.27 -11.05
C GLY A 147 14.99 4.11 -11.36
N ILE A 148 15.74 3.46 -10.45
CA ILE A 148 17.16 3.12 -10.67
C ILE A 148 17.30 2.17 -11.87
N VAL A 149 16.46 1.12 -11.93
CA VAL A 149 16.51 0.17 -13.07
C VAL A 149 16.19 0.86 -14.39
N VAL A 150 15.18 1.71 -14.45
CA VAL A 150 14.84 2.50 -15.65
C VAL A 150 16.02 3.36 -16.09
N ALA A 151 16.70 4.02 -15.15
CA ALA A 151 17.87 4.84 -15.46
C ALA A 151 19.04 4.00 -16.00
N ILE A 152 19.28 2.83 -15.42
CA ILE A 152 20.30 1.87 -15.89
C ILE A 152 19.92 1.33 -17.28
N HIS A 153 18.66 0.92 -17.47
CA HIS A 153 18.13 0.41 -18.73
C HIS A 153 18.29 1.43 -19.85
N ASP A 154 17.79 2.65 -19.65
CA ASP A 154 17.87 3.71 -20.67
C ASP A 154 19.30 4.05 -21.10
N ARG A 155 20.28 3.83 -20.22
CA ARG A 155 21.69 4.13 -20.46
C ARG A 155 22.47 2.95 -21.05
N PHE A 156 22.26 1.75 -20.55
CA PHE A 156 23.15 0.61 -20.81
C PHE A 156 22.53 -0.49 -21.69
N TYR A 157 21.23 -0.43 -21.99
CA TYR A 157 20.56 -1.47 -22.77
C TYR A 157 21.20 -1.70 -24.15
N ASP A 158 21.58 -0.62 -24.84
CA ASP A 158 22.20 -0.67 -26.16
C ASP A 158 23.76 -0.60 -26.09
N ALA A 159 24.34 -0.75 -24.90
CA ALA A 159 25.78 -0.70 -24.74
C ALA A 159 26.45 -1.87 -25.47
N LYS A 160 27.47 -1.55 -26.29
CA LYS A 160 28.27 -2.57 -26.98
C LYS A 160 29.21 -3.20 -25.95
N VAL A 161 29.11 -4.49 -25.79
CA VAL A 161 30.08 -5.32 -25.05
C VAL A 161 31.00 -6.03 -26.03
N PRO A 162 32.21 -6.42 -25.61
CA PRO A 162 33.12 -7.22 -26.48
C PRO A 162 32.45 -8.52 -26.96
N ASP A 163 32.78 -9.00 -28.13
CA ASP A 163 32.10 -10.14 -28.80
C ASP A 163 32.07 -11.41 -27.93
N TRP A 164 33.10 -11.65 -27.12
CA TRP A 164 33.16 -12.79 -26.21
C TRP A 164 32.22 -12.67 -25.00
N LEU A 165 31.68 -11.46 -24.72
CA LEU A 165 30.65 -11.16 -23.72
C LEU A 165 29.28 -10.89 -24.36
N GLY A 166 29.09 -11.17 -25.65
CA GLY A 166 27.87 -10.84 -26.39
C GLY A 166 26.60 -11.36 -25.75
N THR A 167 26.64 -12.51 -25.07
CA THR A 167 25.51 -13.07 -24.28
C THR A 167 25.08 -12.18 -23.12
N PHE A 168 25.96 -11.33 -22.62
CA PHE A 168 25.69 -10.40 -21.52
C PHE A 168 25.21 -9.03 -22.00
N SER A 169 24.90 -8.86 -23.28
CA SER A 169 24.34 -7.60 -23.80
C SER A 169 22.85 -7.42 -23.45
N GLY A 170 22.34 -6.21 -23.61
CA GLY A 170 20.92 -5.89 -23.42
C GLY A 170 20.45 -6.08 -21.98
N SER A 171 19.35 -6.80 -21.80
CA SER A 171 18.73 -7.01 -20.48
C SER A 171 19.63 -7.67 -19.45
N THR A 172 20.53 -8.56 -19.89
CA THR A 172 21.47 -9.24 -18.99
C THR A 172 22.47 -8.25 -18.37
N LEU A 173 23.00 -7.32 -19.17
CA LEU A 173 23.89 -6.27 -18.68
C LEU A 173 23.16 -5.33 -17.73
N VAL A 174 21.94 -4.91 -18.08
CA VAL A 174 21.09 -4.06 -17.24
C VAL A 174 20.83 -4.72 -15.90
N TYR A 175 20.47 -6.01 -15.90
CA TYR A 175 20.23 -6.74 -14.66
C TYR A 175 21.50 -6.91 -13.82
N LEU A 176 22.65 -7.19 -14.44
CA LEU A 176 23.92 -7.30 -13.74
C LEU A 176 24.28 -5.99 -12.99
N ILE A 177 24.14 -4.85 -13.66
CA ILE A 177 24.40 -3.55 -13.03
C ILE A 177 23.36 -3.27 -11.94
N SER A 178 22.09 -3.57 -12.23
CA SER A 178 20.99 -3.40 -11.28
C SER A 178 21.16 -4.26 -10.03
N PHE A 179 21.70 -5.47 -10.14
CA PHE A 179 21.98 -6.35 -9.01
C PHE A 179 22.87 -5.68 -7.96
N PHE A 180 23.97 -5.06 -8.36
CA PHE A 180 24.85 -4.34 -7.43
C PHE A 180 24.21 -3.03 -6.94
N ALA A 181 23.45 -2.35 -7.79
CA ALA A 181 22.68 -1.16 -7.36
C ALA A 181 21.63 -1.52 -6.31
N MET A 182 20.94 -2.66 -6.45
CA MET A 182 19.98 -3.15 -5.47
C MET A 182 20.64 -3.60 -4.16
N LEU A 183 21.86 -4.15 -4.21
CA LEU A 183 22.62 -4.46 -3.01
C LEU A 183 22.97 -3.19 -2.20
N ALA A 184 23.44 -2.15 -2.89
CA ALA A 184 23.71 -0.85 -2.26
C ALA A 184 22.44 -0.21 -1.68
N LEU A 185 21.34 -0.24 -2.45
CA LEU A 185 20.03 0.27 -2.00
C LEU A 185 19.54 -0.47 -0.78
N ALA A 186 19.67 -1.81 -0.74
CA ALA A 186 19.27 -2.63 0.41
C ALA A 186 20.06 -2.27 1.68
N GLY A 187 21.37 -2.07 1.56
CA GLY A 187 22.21 -1.63 2.68
C GLY A 187 21.80 -0.25 3.22
N ILE A 188 21.57 0.72 2.32
CA ILE A 188 21.09 2.05 2.70
C ILE A 188 19.70 1.97 3.37
N SER A 189 18.78 1.21 2.79
CA SER A 189 17.44 1.04 3.34
C SER A 189 17.46 0.39 4.72
N ALA A 190 18.27 -0.65 4.91
CA ALA A 190 18.42 -1.32 6.20
C ALA A 190 18.95 -0.40 7.30
N ALA A 191 19.81 0.57 6.96
CA ALA A 191 20.32 1.56 7.90
C ALA A 191 19.30 2.68 8.21
N VAL A 192 18.52 3.12 7.21
CA VAL A 192 17.63 4.29 7.33
C VAL A 192 16.25 3.92 7.89
N LEU A 193 15.67 2.80 7.46
CA LEU A 193 14.30 2.43 7.83
C LEU A 193 14.08 2.23 9.33
N PRO A 194 14.97 1.62 10.12
CA PRO A 194 14.78 1.48 11.55
C PRO A 194 14.64 2.83 12.27
N VAL A 195 15.43 3.82 11.86
CA VAL A 195 15.34 5.19 12.40
C VAL A 195 13.97 5.80 12.04
N PHE A 196 13.53 5.60 10.81
CA PHE A 196 12.22 6.08 10.36
C PHE A 196 11.08 5.40 11.14
N TYR A 197 11.14 4.09 11.39
CA TYR A 197 10.14 3.38 12.20
C TYR A 197 10.10 3.88 13.65
N GLN A 198 11.26 4.12 14.27
CA GLN A 198 11.33 4.69 15.62
C GLN A 198 10.73 6.10 15.67
N LEU A 199 11.03 6.93 14.68
CA LEU A 199 10.46 8.28 14.58
C LEU A 199 8.94 8.23 14.43
N THR A 200 8.41 7.36 13.56
CA THR A 200 6.97 7.19 13.39
C THR A 200 6.29 6.62 14.64
N ALA A 201 6.94 5.71 15.37
CA ALA A 201 6.44 5.19 16.64
C ALA A 201 6.32 6.30 17.70
N THR A 202 7.36 7.14 17.83
CA THR A 202 7.35 8.28 18.75
C THR A 202 6.28 9.31 18.37
N ALA A 203 6.14 9.62 17.07
CA ALA A 203 5.10 10.53 16.58
C ALA A 203 3.69 10.01 16.87
N ARG A 204 3.47 8.70 16.72
CA ARG A 204 2.17 8.06 17.03
C ARG A 204 1.81 8.16 18.50
N LEU A 205 2.76 7.91 19.40
CA LEU A 205 2.57 8.06 20.84
C LEU A 205 2.22 9.52 21.20
N ALA A 206 2.93 10.49 20.61
CA ALA A 206 2.62 11.90 20.81
C ALA A 206 1.21 12.24 20.33
N ILE A 207 0.81 11.79 19.15
CA ILE A 207 -0.52 12.02 18.56
C ILE A 207 -1.63 11.41 19.42
N SER A 208 -1.45 10.18 19.90
CA SER A 208 -2.46 9.48 20.71
C SER A 208 -2.74 10.19 22.05
N ASN A 209 -1.77 10.91 22.61
CA ASN A 209 -1.89 11.58 23.91
C ASN A 209 -2.50 13.01 23.83
N VAL A 210 -2.72 13.57 22.62
CA VAL A 210 -3.17 14.98 22.46
C VAL A 210 -4.72 15.10 22.32
N GLY A 211 -5.47 14.01 22.46
CA GLY A 211 -6.93 14.03 22.39
C GLY A 211 -7.45 14.45 21.01
N THR A 212 -8.44 15.33 20.94
CA THR A 212 -9.10 15.74 19.68
C THR A 212 -8.14 16.38 18.68
N LEU A 213 -7.16 17.15 19.15
CA LEU A 213 -6.12 17.73 18.26
C LEU A 213 -5.23 16.62 17.70
N GLY A 214 -4.93 15.59 18.48
CA GLY A 214 -4.20 14.41 18.03
C GLY A 214 -4.92 13.66 16.90
N VAL A 215 -6.24 13.51 17.03
CA VAL A 215 -7.08 12.93 15.96
C VAL A 215 -6.98 13.77 14.68
N GLY A 216 -7.12 15.08 14.78
CA GLY A 216 -7.02 16.00 13.64
C GLY A 216 -5.66 15.90 12.97
N LEU A 217 -4.56 15.90 13.73
CA LEU A 217 -3.21 15.76 13.24
C LEU A 217 -2.98 14.39 12.59
N PHE A 218 -3.50 13.32 13.19
CA PHE A 218 -3.43 11.98 12.63
C PHE A 218 -4.09 11.89 11.26
N VAL A 219 -5.35 12.36 11.15
CA VAL A 219 -6.09 12.36 9.88
C VAL A 219 -5.39 13.20 8.81
N PHE A 220 -4.85 14.35 9.19
CA PHE A 220 -4.09 15.19 8.28
C PHE A 220 -2.82 14.48 7.78
N LEU A 221 -2.03 13.89 8.69
CA LEU A 221 -0.80 13.20 8.32
C LEU A 221 -1.08 11.94 7.50
N GLU A 222 -2.13 11.20 7.85
CA GLU A 222 -2.55 10.03 7.08
C GLU A 222 -2.83 10.42 5.62
N ARG A 223 -3.61 11.46 5.39
CA ARG A 223 -3.90 11.97 4.04
C ARG A 223 -2.69 12.58 3.34
N ALA A 224 -1.85 13.33 4.05
CA ALA A 224 -0.65 13.92 3.48
C ALA A 224 0.40 12.87 3.07
N LEU A 225 0.46 11.72 3.77
CA LEU A 225 1.38 10.62 3.48
C LEU A 225 0.85 9.60 2.48
N GLU A 226 -0.45 9.64 2.17
CA GLU A 226 -1.10 8.72 1.25
C GLU A 226 -0.47 8.72 -0.15
N PRO A 227 -0.17 9.89 -0.76
CA PRO A 227 0.51 9.99 -2.05
C PRO A 227 1.85 9.24 -2.12
N ILE A 228 2.54 9.20 -1.00
CA ILE A 228 3.87 8.59 -0.89
C ILE A 228 3.75 7.11 -0.47
N GLY A 229 2.54 6.63 -0.12
CA GLY A 229 2.31 5.27 0.37
C GLY A 229 2.81 5.00 1.79
N LEU A 230 3.26 6.06 2.50
CA LEU A 230 3.77 5.94 3.87
C LEU A 230 2.66 6.00 4.94
N HIS A 231 1.43 6.34 4.56
CA HIS A 231 0.27 6.37 5.47
C HIS A 231 0.02 5.01 6.14
N HIS A 232 0.33 3.89 5.46
CA HIS A 232 0.24 2.54 6.03
C HIS A 232 1.06 2.40 7.31
N LEU A 233 2.26 2.96 7.36
CA LEU A 233 3.11 2.94 8.55
C LEU A 233 2.49 3.70 9.72
N LEU A 234 1.67 4.72 9.42
CA LEU A 234 1.01 5.52 10.44
C LEU A 234 -0.24 4.84 10.99
N TYR A 235 -1.14 4.37 10.11
CA TYR A 235 -2.44 3.87 10.57
C TYR A 235 -2.40 2.40 11.02
N MET A 236 -1.56 1.54 10.43
CA MET A 236 -1.52 0.11 10.75
C MET A 236 -1.29 -0.16 12.23
N SER A 237 -0.40 0.61 12.86
CA SER A 237 -0.10 0.45 14.27
C SER A 237 -1.21 0.94 15.21
N LEU A 238 -2.03 1.90 14.78
CA LEU A 238 -3.21 2.33 15.52
C LEU A 238 -4.36 1.32 15.39
N TYR A 239 -4.57 0.81 14.17
CA TYR A 239 -5.72 -0.03 13.88
C TYR A 239 -5.53 -1.50 14.23
N TYR A 240 -4.30 -2.01 14.20
CA TYR A 240 -4.00 -3.44 14.36
C TYR A 240 -3.04 -3.77 15.51
N ASP A 241 -2.42 -2.77 16.14
CA ASP A 241 -1.47 -2.96 17.23
C ASP A 241 -1.95 -2.30 18.53
N ASN A 242 -1.27 -2.57 19.63
CA ASN A 242 -1.62 -2.14 21.01
C ASN A 242 -1.38 -0.64 21.30
N LEU A 243 -1.20 0.20 20.28
CA LEU A 243 -0.79 1.59 20.48
C LEU A 243 -1.87 2.46 21.16
N ALA A 244 -3.10 2.42 20.63
CA ALA A 244 -4.21 3.22 21.14
C ALA A 244 -5.11 2.41 22.10
N VAL A 245 -5.24 1.11 21.83
CA VAL A 245 -6.06 0.18 22.61
C VAL A 245 -5.54 -1.24 22.40
N ASN A 246 -5.63 -2.08 23.43
CA ASN A 246 -5.18 -3.46 23.36
C ASN A 246 -5.85 -4.23 22.20
N GLY A 247 -5.05 -4.78 21.31
CA GLY A 247 -5.48 -5.52 20.12
C GLY A 247 -5.77 -4.63 18.91
N GLY A 248 -5.58 -3.31 19.03
CA GLY A 248 -5.85 -2.35 17.97
C GLY A 248 -7.31 -1.89 17.89
N ILE A 249 -7.52 -0.76 17.23
CA ILE A 249 -8.83 -0.10 17.16
C ILE A 249 -9.89 -1.02 16.52
N TYR A 250 -9.54 -1.79 15.48
CA TYR A 250 -10.52 -2.66 14.81
C TYR A 250 -11.01 -3.81 15.71
N ALA A 251 -10.10 -4.47 16.42
CA ALA A 251 -10.49 -5.52 17.36
C ALA A 251 -11.31 -4.95 18.53
N ALA A 252 -10.86 -3.81 19.08
CA ALA A 252 -11.58 -3.13 20.16
C ALA A 252 -12.98 -2.69 19.71
N TRP A 253 -13.11 -2.15 18.50
CA TRP A 253 -14.41 -1.76 17.93
C TRP A 253 -15.34 -2.96 17.78
N THR A 254 -14.85 -4.06 17.20
CA THR A 254 -15.63 -5.29 17.03
C THR A 254 -16.12 -5.84 18.36
N ASN A 255 -15.26 -5.84 19.39
CA ASN A 255 -15.61 -6.31 20.72
C ASN A 255 -16.57 -5.37 21.47
N LEU A 256 -16.57 -4.07 21.14
CA LEU A 256 -17.41 -3.07 21.75
C LEU A 256 -18.83 -3.01 21.15
N MET A 257 -19.01 -3.48 19.91
CA MET A 257 -20.29 -3.41 19.19
C MET A 257 -21.49 -3.99 19.98
N PRO A 258 -21.39 -5.18 20.61
CA PRO A 258 -22.49 -5.71 21.40
C PRO A 258 -22.83 -4.83 22.63
N LEU A 259 -21.81 -4.21 23.24
CA LEU A 259 -21.99 -3.33 24.39
C LEU A 259 -22.66 -2.01 23.97
N ILE A 260 -22.26 -1.43 22.85
CA ILE A 260 -22.83 -0.19 22.31
C ILE A 260 -24.33 -0.38 22.02
N ALA A 261 -24.72 -1.53 21.47
CA ALA A 261 -26.10 -1.83 21.11
C ALA A 261 -27.08 -1.77 22.33
N HIS A 262 -26.57 -2.00 23.52
CA HIS A 262 -27.38 -2.04 24.77
C HIS A 262 -27.03 -0.93 25.77
N SER A 263 -26.06 -0.07 25.47
CA SER A 263 -25.59 0.98 26.39
C SER A 263 -26.29 2.31 26.15
N THR A 264 -26.63 2.99 27.22
CA THR A 264 -27.12 4.38 27.22
C THR A 264 -25.99 5.40 27.44
N ARG A 265 -24.77 4.92 27.72
CA ARG A 265 -23.60 5.79 27.93
C ARG A 265 -23.11 6.39 26.60
N PRO A 266 -22.62 7.64 26.60
CA PRO A 266 -22.11 8.26 25.39
C PRO A 266 -20.88 7.50 24.85
N LEU A 267 -20.76 7.47 23.52
CA LEU A 267 -19.66 6.76 22.83
C LEU A 267 -18.27 7.29 23.22
N THR A 268 -18.17 8.57 23.56
CA THR A 268 -16.92 9.20 24.03
C THR A 268 -16.39 8.60 25.33
N GLU A 269 -17.28 8.04 26.18
CA GLU A 269 -16.89 7.35 27.40
C GLU A 269 -16.57 5.86 27.14
N LEU A 270 -17.31 5.22 26.23
CA LEU A 270 -17.14 3.82 25.90
C LEU A 270 -15.92 3.57 25.00
N ALA A 271 -15.62 4.52 24.10
CA ALA A 271 -14.56 4.43 23.12
C ALA A 271 -13.87 5.79 22.91
N PRO A 272 -13.06 6.28 23.87
CA PRO A 272 -12.38 7.57 23.75
C PRO A 272 -11.43 7.63 22.52
N TRP A 273 -10.99 6.49 22.03
CA TRP A 273 -10.19 6.32 20.83
C TRP A 273 -11.00 6.32 19.52
N ALA A 274 -12.33 6.32 19.57
CA ALA A 274 -13.20 6.24 18.37
C ALA A 274 -12.96 7.39 17.39
N GLY A 275 -12.45 8.53 17.84
CA GLY A 275 -12.09 9.65 16.98
C GLY A 275 -11.08 9.29 15.89
N PHE A 276 -10.18 8.35 16.14
CA PHE A 276 -9.20 7.90 15.14
C PHE A 276 -9.85 7.13 13.96
N THR A 277 -11.11 6.70 14.09
CA THR A 277 -11.87 6.11 12.98
C THR A 277 -12.48 7.16 12.03
N ALA A 278 -12.24 8.46 12.29
CA ALA A 278 -12.80 9.57 11.50
C ALA A 278 -12.42 9.54 10.01
N THR A 279 -11.35 8.83 9.64
CA THR A 279 -10.98 8.59 8.23
C THR A 279 -12.12 7.92 7.44
N GLY A 280 -13.01 7.18 8.08
CA GLY A 280 -14.21 6.62 7.48
C GLY A 280 -15.17 7.69 6.91
N TRP A 281 -15.27 8.86 7.55
CA TRP A 281 -16.09 9.97 7.06
C TRP A 281 -15.59 10.55 5.74
N VAL A 282 -14.28 10.60 5.56
CA VAL A 282 -13.66 11.02 4.30
C VAL A 282 -14.05 10.04 3.18
N LYS A 283 -14.05 8.75 3.45
CA LYS A 283 -14.40 7.68 2.48
C LYS A 283 -15.86 7.75 2.06
N LEU A 284 -16.76 8.03 3.00
CA LEU A 284 -18.20 8.05 2.76
C LEU A 284 -18.71 9.37 2.17
N PHE A 285 -18.13 10.51 2.56
CA PHE A 285 -18.65 11.82 2.20
C PHE A 285 -17.63 12.70 1.48
N GLY A 286 -16.38 12.74 1.97
CA GLY A 286 -15.36 13.64 1.44
C GLY A 286 -14.98 13.31 -0.01
N LEU A 287 -14.64 12.07 -0.28
CA LEU A 287 -14.22 11.64 -1.63
C LEU A 287 -15.37 11.69 -2.66
N PRO A 288 -16.61 11.27 -2.35
CA PRO A 288 -17.74 11.51 -3.25
C PRO A 288 -17.99 13.00 -3.54
N ALA A 289 -17.83 13.88 -2.53
CA ALA A 289 -17.98 15.33 -2.73
C ALA A 289 -16.89 15.90 -3.65
N ILE A 290 -15.63 15.46 -3.47
CA ILE A 290 -14.51 15.83 -4.33
C ILE A 290 -14.75 15.34 -5.77
N ALA A 291 -15.20 14.10 -5.95
CA ALA A 291 -15.53 13.55 -7.26
C ALA A 291 -16.66 14.34 -7.93
N ALA A 292 -17.69 14.75 -7.18
CA ALA A 292 -18.76 15.63 -7.67
C ALA A 292 -18.23 17.00 -8.10
N ALA A 293 -17.29 17.57 -7.33
CA ALA A 293 -16.61 18.83 -7.69
C ALA A 293 -15.82 18.69 -9.00
N PHE A 294 -15.05 17.61 -9.17
CA PHE A 294 -14.37 17.33 -10.45
C PHE A 294 -15.31 17.23 -11.62
N TYR A 295 -16.42 16.49 -11.44
CA TYR A 295 -17.40 16.35 -12.50
C TYR A 295 -18.08 17.68 -12.86
N SER A 296 -18.40 18.51 -11.87
CA SER A 296 -19.06 19.81 -12.07
C SER A 296 -18.16 20.80 -12.81
N THR A 297 -16.86 20.83 -12.47
CA THR A 297 -15.88 21.75 -13.05
C THR A 297 -15.24 21.27 -14.35
N ALA A 298 -15.45 20.00 -14.71
CA ALA A 298 -14.91 19.41 -15.92
C ALA A 298 -15.50 20.05 -17.20
N ARG A 299 -14.67 20.11 -18.24
CA ARG A 299 -15.12 20.55 -19.58
C ARG A 299 -16.19 19.59 -20.11
N PRO A 300 -17.23 20.09 -20.79
CA PRO A 300 -18.35 19.27 -21.29
C PRO A 300 -17.90 18.04 -22.07
N GLU A 301 -16.87 18.19 -22.93
CA GLU A 301 -16.36 17.14 -23.82
C GLU A 301 -15.70 15.99 -23.03
N ARG A 302 -15.22 16.24 -21.81
CA ARG A 302 -14.55 15.26 -20.95
C ARG A 302 -15.46 14.64 -19.88
N LYS A 303 -16.66 15.19 -19.68
CA LYS A 303 -17.58 14.71 -18.63
C LYS A 303 -17.94 13.24 -18.77
N ALA A 304 -18.16 12.75 -19.99
CA ALA A 304 -18.48 11.34 -20.24
C ALA A 304 -17.32 10.43 -19.83
N GLN A 305 -16.09 10.75 -20.24
CA GLN A 305 -14.89 10.01 -19.88
C GLN A 305 -14.62 10.05 -18.37
N LEU A 306 -14.78 11.22 -17.75
CA LEU A 306 -14.56 11.39 -16.32
C LEU A 306 -15.57 10.56 -15.50
N LYS A 307 -16.83 10.50 -15.93
CA LYS A 307 -17.88 9.69 -15.28
C LYS A 307 -17.51 8.21 -15.23
N THR A 308 -16.92 7.65 -16.30
CA THR A 308 -16.52 6.22 -16.34
C THR A 308 -15.40 5.89 -15.35
N ILE A 309 -14.62 6.87 -14.94
CA ILE A 309 -13.55 6.71 -13.95
C ILE A 309 -14.08 6.99 -12.53
N LEU A 310 -14.81 8.10 -12.35
CA LEU A 310 -15.26 8.53 -11.03
C LEU A 310 -16.30 7.60 -10.41
N VAL A 311 -17.25 7.08 -11.20
CA VAL A 311 -18.34 6.25 -10.63
C VAL A 311 -17.80 4.96 -9.98
N PRO A 312 -16.97 4.14 -10.65
CA PRO A 312 -16.39 2.97 -10.00
C PRO A 312 -15.53 3.32 -8.79
N ALA A 313 -14.78 4.42 -8.86
CA ALA A 313 -13.91 4.87 -7.77
C ALA A 313 -14.71 5.33 -6.54
N ILE A 314 -15.84 6.04 -6.74
CA ILE A 314 -16.78 6.40 -5.66
C ILE A 314 -17.37 5.14 -5.03
N VAL A 315 -17.82 4.19 -5.86
CA VAL A 315 -18.38 2.92 -5.38
C VAL A 315 -17.36 2.15 -4.55
N ALA A 316 -16.11 2.06 -5.02
CA ALA A 316 -15.02 1.44 -4.26
C ALA A 316 -14.74 2.16 -2.94
N SER A 317 -14.74 3.50 -2.92
CA SER A 317 -14.53 4.28 -1.70
C SER A 317 -15.66 4.07 -0.69
N VAL A 318 -16.92 4.19 -1.13
CA VAL A 318 -18.09 4.15 -0.23
C VAL A 318 -18.36 2.74 0.29
N LEU A 319 -18.31 1.71 -0.57
CA LEU A 319 -18.65 0.34 -0.20
C LEU A 319 -17.49 -0.44 0.40
N CYS A 320 -16.26 -0.21 -0.09
CA CYS A 320 -15.10 -1.01 0.26
C CYS A 320 -14.06 -0.23 1.07
N GLY A 321 -14.23 1.09 1.21
CA GLY A 321 -13.26 1.95 1.89
C GLY A 321 -11.93 2.12 1.12
N VAL A 322 -11.89 1.76 -0.17
CA VAL A 322 -10.71 1.88 -1.03
C VAL A 322 -10.70 3.28 -1.64
N THR A 323 -9.74 4.09 -1.24
CA THR A 323 -9.68 5.54 -1.56
C THR A 323 -8.68 5.87 -2.65
N GLU A 324 -7.68 5.04 -2.83
CA GLU A 324 -6.54 5.24 -3.72
C GLU A 324 -6.94 5.61 -5.15
N PRO A 325 -7.97 5.01 -5.77
CA PRO A 325 -8.35 5.37 -7.13
C PRO A 325 -8.83 6.82 -7.29
N LEU A 326 -9.45 7.39 -6.25
CA LEU A 326 -9.85 8.80 -6.25
C LEU A 326 -8.68 9.71 -5.87
N GLU A 327 -7.88 9.31 -4.89
CA GLU A 327 -6.77 10.13 -4.37
C GLU A 327 -5.65 10.28 -5.38
N PHE A 328 -5.32 9.24 -6.11
CA PHE A 328 -4.36 9.33 -7.23
C PHE A 328 -4.85 10.17 -8.43
N LEU A 329 -6.14 10.50 -8.50
CA LEU A 329 -6.65 11.44 -9.50
C LEU A 329 -6.36 12.92 -9.14
N PHE A 330 -6.10 13.21 -7.87
CA PHE A 330 -5.79 14.59 -7.41
C PHE A 330 -4.32 14.96 -7.57
N MET A 331 -3.46 13.96 -7.70
CA MET A 331 -2.02 14.09 -7.91
C MET A 331 -1.69 14.18 -9.39
#